data_8f6c5cb667e287e6de7fe9600f5811fb
#
_entry.id   8f6c5cb667e287e6de7fe9600f5811fb
#
_cell.length_a   1.000
_cell.length_b   1.000
_cell.length_c   1.000
_cell.angle_alpha   90.00
_cell.angle_beta   90.00
_cell.angle_gamma   90.00
#
_symmetry.space_group_name_H-M   'P 1'
#
loop_
_entity.id
_entity.type
_entity.pdbx_description
1 polymer ?
#
loop_
_entity_poly.entity_id
_entity_poly.type
_entity_poly.pdbx_seq_one_letter_code
_entity_poly.pdbx_strand_id
1 'polypeptide(L)'
;MLKVRELWEAVKVLVRGPYTMEFPTGGAAPYPPPFPRFRGKAKFYEAGCVGCGACAQVCPSGAITVTDDLKAGKRRLVLDYGRCIFCGTCQRACITQEGVKLSQEYDTAHFDRNGPGASVAVEKDLAFCERCGGAITGRDHLVWMAERLGAMAYSNPTLALALHQKLGLGEPAPKPGTGPQASRGDLYRQLCPGCRRVVLLKEHWI
;
A
#
# COMPACT_ATOMS: atom_id res chain seq x y z
N MET A 1 -24.26 6.07 -53.16
CA MET A 1 -25.13 7.26 -53.24
C MET A 1 -25.27 7.81 -51.81
N LEU A 2 -24.65 8.93 -51.50
CA LEU A 2 -24.85 9.64 -50.24
C LEU A 2 -26.32 10.11 -50.18
N LYS A 3 -27.05 9.63 -49.17
CA LYS A 3 -28.42 10.07 -48.95
C LYS A 3 -28.43 11.50 -48.38
N VAL A 4 -29.22 12.37 -48.95
CA VAL A 4 -29.36 13.78 -48.57
C VAL A 4 -29.58 13.94 -47.06
N ARG A 5 -30.25 12.99 -46.42
CA ARG A 5 -30.49 12.92 -45.00
C ARG A 5 -29.19 12.74 -44.18
N GLU A 6 -28.27 11.88 -44.66
CA GLU A 6 -26.98 11.63 -44.00
C GLU A 6 -26.07 12.89 -44.06
N LEU A 7 -26.11 13.57 -45.22
CA LEU A 7 -25.39 14.83 -45.39
C LEU A 7 -25.93 15.92 -44.43
N TRP A 8 -27.23 16.00 -44.27
CA TRP A 8 -27.89 16.95 -43.37
C TRP A 8 -27.54 16.66 -41.90
N GLU A 9 -27.52 15.42 -41.48
CA GLU A 9 -27.10 15.06 -40.13
C GLU A 9 -25.59 15.35 -39.89
N ALA A 10 -24.73 15.13 -40.88
CA ALA A 10 -23.31 15.50 -40.78
C ALA A 10 -23.14 17.03 -40.62
N VAL A 11 -23.89 17.83 -41.37
CA VAL A 11 -23.87 19.30 -41.25
C VAL A 11 -24.37 19.73 -39.85
N LYS A 12 -25.43 19.10 -39.35
CA LYS A 12 -25.92 19.40 -37.99
C LYS A 12 -24.86 19.13 -36.93
N VAL A 13 -24.11 17.99 -37.02
CA VAL A 13 -23.08 17.66 -36.06
C VAL A 13 -21.93 18.67 -36.12
N LEU A 14 -21.54 19.11 -37.32
CA LEU A 14 -20.50 20.13 -37.48
C LEU A 14 -20.89 21.50 -36.85
N VAL A 15 -22.19 21.85 -36.93
CA VAL A 15 -22.67 23.12 -36.37
C VAL A 15 -22.93 23.05 -34.86
N ARG A 16 -23.49 21.92 -34.39
CA ARG A 16 -23.86 21.75 -32.96
C ARG A 16 -22.74 21.25 -32.08
N GLY A 17 -21.65 20.73 -32.64
CA GLY A 17 -20.57 20.09 -31.92
C GLY A 17 -20.93 18.65 -31.46
N PRO A 18 -20.04 18.02 -30.73
CA PRO A 18 -20.20 16.61 -30.30
C PRO A 18 -21.37 16.48 -29.30
N TYR A 19 -22.14 15.41 -29.44
CA TYR A 19 -23.18 15.03 -28.47
C TYR A 19 -22.58 14.39 -27.19
N THR A 20 -21.30 14.03 -27.23
CA THR A 20 -20.57 13.47 -26.10
C THR A 20 -19.95 14.58 -25.26
N MET A 21 -19.69 14.30 -24.00
CA MET A 21 -18.98 15.23 -23.11
C MET A 21 -17.58 15.50 -23.63
N GLU A 22 -17.20 16.77 -23.70
CA GLU A 22 -15.86 17.23 -24.11
C GLU A 22 -14.87 17.08 -22.94
N PHE A 23 -14.46 15.88 -22.63
CA PHE A 23 -13.45 15.62 -21.62
C PHE A 23 -12.07 15.35 -22.30
N PRO A 24 -10.97 15.91 -21.80
CA PRO A 24 -10.76 16.86 -20.71
C PRO A 24 -10.80 18.34 -21.14
N THR A 25 -11.05 18.64 -22.42
CA THR A 25 -10.90 19.96 -23.04
C THR A 25 -12.15 20.84 -22.93
N GLY A 26 -13.30 20.28 -22.61
CA GLY A 26 -14.56 20.99 -22.49
C GLY A 26 -14.58 21.92 -21.30
N GLY A 27 -14.42 23.21 -21.57
CA GLY A 27 -14.34 24.23 -20.55
C GLY A 27 -15.54 24.28 -19.62
N ALA A 28 -15.28 24.72 -18.40
CA ALA A 28 -16.18 25.44 -17.48
C ALA A 28 -17.47 24.78 -16.98
N ALA A 29 -17.99 23.71 -17.54
CA ALA A 29 -19.10 23.00 -16.91
C ALA A 29 -18.55 21.92 -16.00
N PRO A 30 -18.79 21.98 -14.68
CA PRO A 30 -18.40 20.89 -13.80
C PRO A 30 -19.16 19.64 -14.27
N TYR A 31 -18.43 18.59 -14.63
CA TYR A 31 -19.04 17.30 -14.85
C TYR A 31 -19.90 16.94 -13.64
N PRO A 32 -21.08 16.35 -13.83
CA PRO A 32 -21.88 15.96 -12.69
C PRO A 32 -21.03 15.07 -11.78
N PRO A 33 -21.07 15.30 -10.45
CA PRO A 33 -20.30 14.48 -9.53
C PRO A 33 -20.69 13.02 -9.73
N PRO A 34 -19.75 12.10 -9.71
CA PRO A 34 -20.05 10.68 -9.83
C PRO A 34 -20.97 10.24 -8.70
N PHE A 35 -21.72 9.17 -8.93
CA PHE A 35 -22.62 8.61 -7.92
C PHE A 35 -21.89 8.33 -6.59
N PRO A 36 -22.54 8.41 -5.43
CA PRO A 36 -21.89 8.23 -4.11
C PRO A 36 -21.15 6.90 -3.95
N ARG A 37 -21.55 5.87 -4.71
CA ARG A 37 -20.91 4.54 -4.72
C ARG A 37 -19.97 4.32 -5.91
N PHE A 38 -19.60 5.39 -6.62
CA PHE A 38 -18.67 5.30 -7.74
C PHE A 38 -17.30 4.80 -7.26
N ARG A 39 -16.70 3.91 -8.04
CA ARG A 39 -15.36 3.34 -7.76
C ARG A 39 -14.32 4.06 -8.62
N GLY A 40 -13.84 5.19 -8.13
CA GLY A 40 -12.78 5.93 -8.79
C GLY A 40 -11.38 5.49 -8.36
N LYS A 41 -10.41 6.37 -8.49
CA LYS A 41 -9.01 6.11 -8.15
C LYS A 41 -8.87 5.63 -6.71
N ALA A 42 -8.17 4.51 -6.51
CA ALA A 42 -7.75 4.10 -5.17
C ALA A 42 -6.61 5.01 -4.71
N LYS A 43 -6.67 5.49 -3.48
CA LYS A 43 -5.65 6.35 -2.87
C LYS A 43 -5.13 5.73 -1.60
N PHE A 44 -3.83 5.88 -1.38
CA PHE A 44 -3.22 5.57 -0.09
C PHE A 44 -3.39 6.76 0.86
N TYR A 45 -3.73 6.45 2.10
CA TYR A 45 -3.79 7.40 3.21
C TYR A 45 -2.67 7.04 4.17
N GLU A 46 -1.66 7.90 4.23
CA GLU A 46 -0.43 7.62 4.97
C GLU A 46 -0.69 7.37 6.46
N ALA A 47 -1.57 8.16 7.08
CA ALA A 47 -1.93 8.01 8.49
C ALA A 47 -2.61 6.66 8.80
N GLY A 48 -3.41 6.13 7.88
CA GLY A 48 -4.11 4.85 8.04
C GLY A 48 -3.33 3.65 7.51
N CYS A 49 -2.28 3.87 6.71
CA CYS A 49 -1.51 2.79 6.13
C CYS A 49 -0.40 2.34 7.08
N VAL A 50 -0.37 1.07 7.43
CA VAL A 50 0.67 0.46 8.28
C VAL A 50 1.72 -0.31 7.48
N GLY A 51 1.69 -0.28 6.15
CA GLY A 51 2.68 -0.94 5.30
C GLY A 51 2.62 -2.47 5.32
N CYS A 52 1.47 -3.08 5.62
CA CYS A 52 1.33 -4.53 5.73
C CYS A 52 1.46 -5.29 4.39
N GLY A 53 1.18 -4.62 3.25
CA GLY A 53 1.23 -5.23 1.92
C GLY A 53 0.02 -6.09 1.54
N ALA A 54 -1.00 -6.22 2.38
CA ALA A 54 -2.20 -7.03 2.11
C ALA A 54 -2.90 -6.60 0.80
N CYS A 55 -2.99 -5.29 0.54
CA CYS A 55 -3.59 -4.75 -0.67
C CYS A 55 -2.89 -5.23 -1.96
N ALA A 56 -1.57 -5.42 -1.92
CA ALA A 56 -0.80 -5.95 -3.06
C ALA A 56 -1.07 -7.45 -3.27
N GLN A 57 -1.15 -8.22 -2.20
CA GLN A 57 -1.39 -9.66 -2.26
C GLN A 57 -2.75 -10.01 -2.86
N VAL A 58 -3.77 -9.19 -2.60
CA VAL A 58 -5.12 -9.43 -3.09
C VAL A 58 -5.43 -8.72 -4.41
N CYS A 59 -4.48 -8.00 -4.99
CA CYS A 59 -4.71 -7.23 -6.22
C CYS A 59 -4.76 -8.16 -7.43
N PRO A 60 -5.93 -8.36 -8.09
CA PRO A 60 -6.06 -9.33 -9.17
C PRO A 60 -5.30 -8.92 -10.43
N SER A 61 -5.11 -7.61 -10.65
CA SER A 61 -4.37 -7.08 -11.81
C SER A 61 -2.89 -6.85 -11.51
N GLY A 62 -2.42 -7.09 -10.28
CA GLY A 62 -1.06 -6.78 -9.88
C GLY A 62 -0.69 -5.30 -10.01
N ALA A 63 -1.68 -4.41 -9.88
CA ALA A 63 -1.48 -2.97 -9.98
C ALA A 63 -0.75 -2.39 -8.78
N ILE A 64 -0.75 -3.10 -7.64
CA ILE A 64 -0.06 -2.66 -6.42
C ILE A 64 1.20 -3.50 -6.25
N THR A 65 2.33 -2.83 -6.18
CA THR A 65 3.64 -3.44 -5.93
C THR A 65 4.18 -3.00 -4.58
N VAL A 66 4.90 -3.89 -3.90
CA VAL A 66 5.58 -3.62 -2.63
C VAL A 66 7.06 -3.84 -2.86
N THR A 67 7.87 -2.84 -2.56
CA THR A 67 9.32 -2.90 -2.63
C THR A 67 9.93 -2.48 -1.31
N ASP A 68 10.90 -3.24 -0.82
CA ASP A 68 11.63 -2.96 0.41
C ASP A 68 13.03 -2.47 0.04
N ASP A 69 13.34 -1.22 0.36
CA ASP A 69 14.69 -0.69 0.29
C ASP A 69 15.37 -0.91 1.65
N LEU A 70 16.21 -1.94 1.70
CA LEU A 70 16.95 -2.28 2.93
C LEU A 70 17.98 -1.22 3.31
N LYS A 71 18.51 -0.46 2.33
CA LYS A 71 19.49 0.58 2.57
C LYS A 71 18.84 1.84 3.15
N ALA A 72 17.74 2.26 2.54
CA ALA A 72 16.95 3.41 3.02
C ALA A 72 16.09 3.05 4.25
N GLY A 73 15.89 1.77 4.55
CA GLY A 73 15.04 1.33 5.65
C GLY A 73 13.55 1.60 5.41
N LYS A 74 13.14 1.65 4.15
CA LYS A 74 11.78 2.03 3.75
C LYS A 74 11.10 0.91 2.96
N ARG A 75 9.82 0.71 3.24
CA ARG A 75 8.90 -0.06 2.41
C ARG A 75 8.09 0.91 1.57
N ARG A 76 8.10 0.71 0.27
CA ARG A 76 7.32 1.51 -0.67
C ARG A 76 6.23 0.67 -1.31
N LEU A 77 4.99 1.12 -1.19
CA LEU A 77 3.84 0.56 -1.90
C LEU A 77 3.49 1.52 -3.03
N VAL A 78 3.42 1.00 -4.25
CA VAL A 78 3.10 1.78 -5.45
C VAL A 78 1.86 1.19 -6.10
N LEU A 79 0.88 2.02 -6.39
CA LEU A 79 -0.30 1.68 -7.17
C LEU A 79 -0.20 2.33 -8.54
N ASP A 80 -0.16 1.53 -9.58
CA ASP A 80 -0.18 1.94 -10.99
C ASP A 80 -1.63 1.96 -11.50
N TYR A 81 -2.13 3.14 -11.84
CA TYR A 81 -3.48 3.30 -12.37
C TYR A 81 -3.67 2.71 -13.77
N GLY A 82 -2.58 2.60 -14.55
CA GLY A 82 -2.61 1.98 -15.86
C GLY A 82 -2.90 0.46 -15.82
N ARG A 83 -2.70 -0.17 -14.66
CA ARG A 83 -3.00 -1.60 -14.41
C ARG A 83 -4.22 -1.80 -13.51
N CYS A 84 -4.69 -0.76 -12.84
CA CYS A 84 -5.78 -0.83 -11.88
C CYS A 84 -7.13 -1.01 -12.60
N ILE A 85 -7.91 -2.00 -12.18
CA ILE A 85 -9.27 -2.24 -12.69
C ILE A 85 -10.38 -1.73 -11.77
N PHE A 86 -10.04 -0.92 -10.78
CA PHE A 86 -10.97 -0.28 -9.84
C PHE A 86 -11.94 -1.23 -9.11
N CYS A 87 -11.54 -2.48 -8.90
CA CYS A 87 -12.38 -3.54 -8.30
C CYS A 87 -12.66 -3.32 -6.80
N GLY A 88 -11.88 -2.51 -6.10
CA GLY A 88 -12.04 -2.21 -4.67
C GLY A 88 -11.60 -3.33 -3.73
N THR A 89 -10.97 -4.40 -4.22
CA THR A 89 -10.51 -5.51 -3.37
C THR A 89 -9.45 -5.07 -2.37
N CYS A 90 -8.55 -4.16 -2.76
CA CYS A 90 -7.55 -3.57 -1.87
C CYS A 90 -8.17 -2.85 -0.67
N GLN A 91 -9.25 -2.09 -0.88
CA GLN A 91 -9.98 -1.41 0.20
C GLN A 91 -10.63 -2.42 1.16
N ARG A 92 -11.27 -3.46 0.63
CA ARG A 92 -11.91 -4.50 1.46
C ARG A 92 -10.92 -5.32 2.28
N ALA A 93 -9.73 -5.56 1.72
CA ALA A 93 -8.68 -6.34 2.37
C ALA A 93 -7.75 -5.50 3.24
N CYS A 94 -7.94 -4.19 3.31
CA CYS A 94 -7.13 -3.32 4.15
C CYS A 94 -7.37 -3.65 5.64
N ILE A 95 -6.32 -4.08 6.34
CA ILE A 95 -6.44 -4.51 7.74
C ILE A 95 -6.84 -3.37 8.69
N THR A 96 -6.47 -2.13 8.35
CA THR A 96 -6.86 -0.93 9.09
C THR A 96 -8.17 -0.34 8.61
N GLN A 97 -8.67 -0.75 7.44
CA GLN A 97 -9.82 -0.19 6.72
C GLN A 97 -9.65 1.30 6.32
N GLU A 98 -8.50 1.89 6.64
CA GLU A 98 -8.21 3.31 6.41
C GLU A 98 -7.00 3.55 5.51
N GLY A 99 -6.14 2.56 5.33
CA GLY A 99 -4.87 2.72 4.61
C GLY A 99 -5.02 2.87 3.10
N VAL A 100 -6.08 2.31 2.50
CA VAL A 100 -6.40 2.47 1.07
C VAL A 100 -7.91 2.55 0.90
N LYS A 101 -8.37 3.58 0.19
CA LYS A 101 -9.79 3.81 -0.09
C LYS A 101 -9.97 4.22 -1.55
N LEU A 102 -11.09 3.83 -2.15
CA LEU A 102 -11.52 4.35 -3.44
C LEU A 102 -12.04 5.77 -3.27
N SER A 103 -11.62 6.66 -4.14
CA SER A 103 -12.12 8.03 -4.23
C SER A 103 -13.24 8.13 -5.26
N GLN A 104 -13.80 9.31 -5.42
CA GLN A 104 -14.71 9.61 -6.52
C GLN A 104 -14.01 10.19 -7.76
N GLU A 105 -12.67 10.27 -7.72
CA GLU A 105 -11.91 10.75 -8.86
C GLU A 105 -11.84 9.68 -9.95
N TYR A 106 -12.22 10.07 -11.16
CA TYR A 106 -12.30 9.16 -12.30
C TYR A 106 -11.34 9.53 -13.44
N ASP A 107 -10.70 10.69 -13.37
CA ASP A 107 -9.75 11.10 -14.39
C ASP A 107 -8.47 10.28 -14.30
N THR A 108 -8.30 9.37 -15.26
CA THR A 108 -7.13 8.49 -15.39
C THR A 108 -6.44 8.67 -16.73
N ALA A 109 -6.92 9.62 -17.56
CA ALA A 109 -6.33 9.89 -18.87
C ALA A 109 -5.04 10.72 -18.73
N HIS A 110 -3.95 10.18 -19.25
CA HIS A 110 -2.65 10.85 -19.27
C HIS A 110 -2.00 10.67 -20.64
N PHE A 111 -1.29 11.71 -21.11
CA PHE A 111 -0.50 11.62 -22.35
C PHE A 111 0.77 10.80 -22.17
N ASP A 112 1.32 10.80 -20.95
CA ASP A 112 2.50 10.01 -20.60
C ASP A 112 2.11 8.92 -19.59
N ARG A 113 2.43 7.68 -19.91
CA ARG A 113 2.18 6.52 -19.06
C ARG A 113 2.89 6.59 -17.69
N ASN A 114 4.04 7.26 -17.65
CA ASN A 114 4.84 7.44 -16.44
C ASN A 114 4.71 8.85 -15.86
N GLY A 115 3.79 9.64 -16.40
CA GLY A 115 3.59 11.03 -16.00
C GLY A 115 3.04 11.18 -14.58
N PRO A 116 3.06 12.41 -14.06
CA PRO A 116 2.50 12.71 -12.74
C PRO A 116 1.00 12.37 -12.72
N GLY A 117 0.59 11.60 -11.72
CA GLY A 117 -0.81 11.14 -11.60
C GLY A 117 -1.09 9.76 -12.20
N ALA A 118 -0.15 9.15 -12.95
CA ALA A 118 -0.28 7.77 -13.44
C ALA A 118 -0.14 6.73 -12.32
N SER A 119 0.50 7.08 -11.21
CA SER A 119 0.67 6.22 -10.05
C SER A 119 0.60 7.02 -8.75
N VAL A 120 0.34 6.32 -7.64
CA VAL A 120 0.43 6.85 -6.29
C VAL A 120 1.24 5.90 -5.42
N ALA A 121 2.05 6.46 -4.52
CA ALA A 121 2.90 5.69 -3.63
C ALA A 121 2.72 6.12 -2.17
N VAL A 122 3.01 5.19 -1.26
CA VAL A 122 3.15 5.46 0.17
C VAL A 122 4.40 4.75 0.67
N GLU A 123 5.13 5.40 1.57
CA GLU A 123 6.35 4.88 2.17
C GLU A 123 6.16 4.68 3.68
N LYS A 124 6.74 3.59 4.19
CA LYS A 124 6.69 3.24 5.61
C LYS A 124 8.03 2.73 6.08
N ASP A 125 8.37 3.01 7.32
CA ASP A 125 9.60 2.54 7.94
C ASP A 125 9.57 1.02 8.10
N LEU A 126 10.70 0.38 7.76
CA LEU A 126 10.88 -1.06 7.95
C LEU A 126 11.34 -1.38 9.37
N ALA A 127 10.86 -2.52 9.85
CA ALA A 127 11.41 -3.19 11.01
C ALA A 127 12.38 -4.29 10.53
N PHE A 128 13.58 -4.32 11.09
CA PHE A 128 14.64 -5.24 10.70
C PHE A 128 14.87 -6.33 11.74
N CYS A 129 15.30 -7.47 11.25
CA CYS A 129 15.77 -8.55 12.09
C CYS A 129 17.18 -8.26 12.60
N GLU A 130 17.39 -8.24 13.91
CA GLU A 130 18.69 -8.00 14.53
C GLU A 130 19.75 -9.05 14.16
N ARG A 131 19.31 -10.26 13.81
CA ARG A 131 20.22 -11.34 13.49
C ARG A 131 20.64 -11.39 12.02
N CYS A 132 19.69 -11.39 11.09
CA CYS A 132 20.01 -11.57 9.67
C CYS A 132 19.95 -10.26 8.86
N GLY A 133 19.54 -9.14 9.49
CA GLY A 133 19.40 -7.86 8.80
C GLY A 133 18.24 -7.78 7.80
N GLY A 134 17.50 -8.87 7.61
CA GLY A 134 16.36 -8.89 6.69
C GLY A 134 15.17 -8.09 7.21
N ALA A 135 14.39 -7.52 6.30
CA ALA A 135 13.14 -6.85 6.64
C ALA A 135 12.14 -7.85 7.24
N ILE A 136 11.48 -7.46 8.32
CA ILE A 136 10.39 -8.24 8.92
C ILE A 136 9.07 -7.78 8.29
N THR A 137 8.74 -6.51 8.48
CA THR A 137 7.55 -5.84 7.93
C THR A 137 7.65 -4.33 8.20
N GLY A 138 6.63 -3.56 7.85
CA GLY A 138 6.53 -2.15 8.29
C GLY A 138 6.51 -2.05 9.81
N ARG A 139 7.20 -1.05 10.37
CA ARG A 139 7.22 -0.82 11.82
C ARG A 139 5.81 -0.57 12.36
N ASP A 140 5.04 0.28 11.69
CA ASP A 140 3.67 0.58 12.06
C ASP A 140 2.78 -0.67 12.07
N HIS A 141 3.10 -1.66 11.21
CA HIS A 141 2.37 -2.93 11.17
C HIS A 141 2.61 -3.77 12.43
N LEU A 142 3.86 -3.84 12.92
CA LEU A 142 4.15 -4.53 14.18
C LEU A 142 3.42 -3.89 15.36
N VAL A 143 3.44 -2.57 15.43
CA VAL A 143 2.74 -1.81 16.47
C VAL A 143 1.23 -2.05 16.39
N TRP A 144 0.64 -1.95 15.19
CA TRP A 144 -0.79 -2.20 14.99
C TRP A 144 -1.19 -3.62 15.42
N MET A 145 -0.37 -4.62 15.08
CA MET A 145 -0.61 -6.01 15.54
C MET A 145 -0.54 -6.13 17.06
N ALA A 146 0.46 -5.51 17.68
CA ALA A 146 0.65 -5.55 19.13
C ALA A 146 -0.55 -4.91 19.86
N GLU A 147 -1.03 -3.78 19.39
CA GLU A 147 -2.20 -3.09 19.94
C GLU A 147 -3.48 -3.93 19.80
N ARG A 148 -3.65 -4.59 18.64
CA ARG A 148 -4.82 -5.42 18.37
C ARG A 148 -4.85 -6.70 19.22
N LEU A 149 -3.69 -7.27 19.49
CA LEU A 149 -3.55 -8.47 20.34
C LEU A 149 -3.60 -8.15 21.84
N GLY A 150 -3.36 -6.89 22.23
CA GLY A 150 -3.36 -6.49 23.65
C GLY A 150 -2.36 -7.32 24.47
N ALA A 151 -2.80 -7.90 25.56
CA ALA A 151 -1.95 -8.71 26.44
C ALA A 151 -1.28 -9.90 25.73
N MET A 152 -1.90 -10.46 24.69
CA MET A 152 -1.32 -11.58 23.93
C MET A 152 -0.07 -11.17 23.13
N ALA A 153 0.15 -9.89 22.88
CA ALA A 153 1.36 -9.40 22.18
C ALA A 153 2.64 -9.76 22.95
N TYR A 154 2.57 -9.84 24.27
CA TYR A 154 3.72 -10.19 25.11
C TYR A 154 4.20 -11.64 24.96
N SER A 155 3.40 -12.52 24.39
CA SER A 155 3.83 -13.87 24.03
C SER A 155 4.83 -13.89 22.84
N ASN A 156 4.90 -12.79 22.08
CA ASN A 156 5.87 -12.63 21.00
C ASN A 156 6.80 -11.45 21.28
N PRO A 157 8.06 -11.70 21.65
CA PRO A 157 9.02 -10.65 21.99
C PRO A 157 9.19 -9.56 20.92
N THR A 158 9.07 -9.91 19.62
CA THR A 158 9.16 -8.92 18.54
C THR A 158 8.02 -7.90 18.63
N LEU A 159 6.79 -8.33 18.93
CA LEU A 159 5.64 -7.43 19.10
C LEU A 159 5.73 -6.62 20.40
N ALA A 160 6.15 -7.26 21.49
CA ALA A 160 6.36 -6.58 22.77
C ALA A 160 7.41 -5.47 22.64
N LEU A 161 8.55 -5.76 22.00
CA LEU A 161 9.60 -4.76 21.75
C LEU A 161 9.11 -3.60 20.87
N ALA A 162 8.33 -3.89 19.81
CA ALA A 162 7.76 -2.84 18.97
C ALA A 162 6.83 -1.92 19.75
N LEU A 163 6.05 -2.46 20.68
CA LEU A 163 5.18 -1.67 21.55
C LEU A 163 5.99 -0.83 22.55
N HIS A 164 7.02 -1.40 23.17
CA HIS A 164 7.93 -0.66 24.08
C HIS A 164 8.62 0.49 23.34
N GLN A 165 9.09 0.26 22.11
CA GLN A 165 9.70 1.32 21.30
C GLN A 165 8.71 2.45 20.98
N LYS A 166 7.44 2.13 20.70
CA LYS A 166 6.39 3.14 20.51
C LYS A 166 6.19 3.99 21.78
N LEU A 167 6.26 3.38 22.96
CA LEU A 167 6.09 4.05 24.24
C LEU A 167 7.37 4.80 24.71
N GLY A 168 8.44 4.75 23.93
CA GLY A 168 9.73 5.36 24.31
C GLY A 168 10.45 4.63 25.45
N LEU A 169 10.04 3.41 25.77
CA LEU A 169 10.61 2.59 26.86
C LEU A 169 11.73 1.65 26.40
N GLY A 170 12.05 1.65 25.10
CA GLY A 170 13.03 0.75 24.51
C GLY A 170 14.15 1.50 23.78
N GLU A 171 15.28 0.84 23.59
CA GLU A 171 16.33 1.36 22.71
C GLU A 171 15.82 1.51 21.27
N PRO A 172 16.37 2.47 20.52
CA PRO A 172 16.04 2.63 19.10
C PRO A 172 16.30 1.32 18.36
N ALA A 173 15.50 1.07 17.32
CA ALA A 173 15.61 -0.16 16.55
C ALA A 173 17.07 -0.43 16.14
N PRO A 174 17.60 -1.61 16.43
CA PRO A 174 19.00 -1.93 16.18
C PRO A 174 19.32 -1.89 14.69
N LYS A 175 20.56 -1.56 14.38
CA LYS A 175 21.07 -1.58 13.01
C LYS A 175 21.03 -3.03 12.47
N PRO A 176 20.67 -3.23 11.20
CA PRO A 176 20.57 -4.55 10.62
C PRO A 176 21.93 -5.28 10.63
N GLY A 177 21.94 -6.52 11.05
CA GLY A 177 22.97 -7.50 10.66
C GLY A 177 24.25 -7.59 11.48
N THR A 178 24.31 -7.12 12.74
CA THR A 178 25.54 -7.21 13.56
C THR A 178 25.48 -8.21 14.71
N GLY A 179 24.52 -9.13 14.71
CA GLY A 179 24.34 -10.04 15.85
C GLY A 179 25.26 -11.28 15.80
N PRO A 180 25.83 -11.69 16.94
CA PRO A 180 26.55 -12.95 17.07
C PRO A 180 25.64 -14.16 16.82
N GLN A 181 26.19 -15.37 16.86
CA GLN A 181 25.42 -16.61 16.74
C GLN A 181 24.26 -16.63 17.73
N ALA A 182 23.08 -17.13 17.27
CA ALA A 182 21.89 -17.16 18.09
C ALA A 182 22.10 -17.92 19.38
N SER A 183 21.84 -17.28 20.50
CA SER A 183 21.85 -17.85 21.83
C SER A 183 20.46 -17.81 22.46
N ARG A 184 20.26 -18.46 23.58
CA ARG A 184 18.98 -18.46 24.32
C ARG A 184 18.58 -17.06 24.78
N GLY A 185 19.55 -16.18 25.07
CA GLY A 185 19.29 -14.76 25.37
C GLY A 185 18.66 -13.97 24.25
N ASP A 186 18.78 -14.44 23.00
CA ASP A 186 18.22 -13.78 21.83
C ASP A 186 16.70 -13.90 21.71
N LEU A 187 16.03 -14.62 22.61
CA LEU A 187 14.56 -14.68 22.67
C LEU A 187 13.91 -13.30 22.78
N TYR A 188 14.57 -12.35 23.44
CA TYR A 188 14.08 -11.00 23.64
C TYR A 188 14.56 -9.99 22.58
N ARG A 189 15.10 -10.46 21.47
CA ARG A 189 15.47 -9.62 20.33
C ARG A 189 14.36 -9.52 19.30
N GLN A 190 14.43 -8.47 18.49
CA GLN A 190 13.55 -8.31 17.33
C GLN A 190 14.01 -9.25 16.21
N LEU A 191 13.33 -10.36 16.03
CA LEU A 191 13.70 -11.40 15.09
C LEU A 191 12.62 -11.65 14.04
N CYS A 192 13.03 -11.91 12.80
CA CYS A 192 12.14 -12.44 11.79
C CYS A 192 11.68 -13.87 12.15
N PRO A 193 10.57 -14.36 11.58
CA PRO A 193 10.04 -15.69 11.88
C PRO A 193 11.08 -16.82 11.70
N GLY A 194 11.91 -16.75 10.65
CA GLY A 194 12.97 -17.74 10.39
C GLY A 194 14.05 -17.73 11.47
N CYS A 195 14.56 -16.56 11.86
CA CYS A 195 15.55 -16.45 12.91
C CYS A 195 14.98 -16.81 14.28
N ARG A 196 13.73 -16.44 14.56
CA ARG A 196 12.99 -16.81 15.77
C ARG A 196 12.91 -18.33 15.90
N ARG A 197 12.54 -19.02 14.82
CA ARG A 197 12.49 -20.48 14.78
C ARG A 197 13.84 -21.10 15.10
N VAL A 198 14.94 -20.56 14.53
CA VAL A 198 16.29 -21.08 14.80
C VAL A 198 16.66 -20.94 16.28
N VAL A 199 16.37 -19.78 16.89
CA VAL A 199 16.66 -19.55 18.33
C VAL A 199 15.86 -20.52 19.21
N LEU A 200 14.60 -20.78 18.87
CA LEU A 200 13.74 -21.69 19.64
C LEU A 200 14.11 -23.18 19.48
N LEU A 201 14.56 -23.58 18.28
CA LEU A 201 14.81 -25.00 17.97
C LEU A 201 16.27 -25.44 18.14
N LYS A 202 17.22 -24.48 18.14
CA LYS A 202 18.63 -24.76 18.41
C LYS A 202 18.94 -24.72 19.92
N GLU A 203 18.16 -25.38 20.72
CA GLU A 203 18.59 -25.72 22.06
C GLU A 203 19.62 -26.85 21.92
N HIS A 204 20.89 -26.49 21.98
CA HIS A 204 21.92 -27.47 22.24
C HIS A 204 21.74 -27.90 23.71
N TRP A 205 21.14 -29.05 23.89
CA TRP A 205 21.27 -29.81 25.11
C TRP A 205 22.71 -30.27 25.13
N ILE A 206 23.56 -29.60 25.92
CA ILE A 206 24.90 -30.08 26.30
C ILE A 206 24.75 -30.86 27.58
#